data_839d16354f9cddedff473d8f287d8515
#
_entry.id   839d16354f9cddedff473d8f287d8515
#
_cell.length_a   1.000
_cell.length_b   1.000
_cell.length_c   1.000
_cell.angle_alpha   90.00
_cell.angle_beta   90.00
_cell.angle_gamma   90.00
#
_symmetry.space_group_name_H-M   'P 1'
#
loop_
_entity.id
_entity.type
_entity.pdbx_description
1 polymer ?
#
loop_
_entity_poly.entity_id
_entity_poly.type
_entity_poly.pdbx_seq_one_letter_code
_entity_poly.pdbx_strand_id
1 'polypeptide(L)'
;MFLRRALPGLVCGLVCGTLLAGGLGDLSLGLLIGAVLGTAYALALPRPIGGDGGAADRAMTAAAFGLPMWGAVNVILLPLFAGQTPQWTAEEMRGLFPALVGWLLFGFILGLLATGAVRLAERLFGATPVAPAPKIPEVRTRVVILGGGFAGVTTAINLEKEFRADPTVGFTLVGETSALLFTPMLAEVAASSLEPTHISTPLRSSFRRTAVVRSQVSGIDFANRRVQLSDREETLPYDHLVLALGAVSRVPPGDGIAEHALEFKTLADAIRIRNHVIDAFDRADAERDEAKRRALLTFVVAGGGFSGAELVGGLNDFARGMLADYPNLPADELRVILVHATAFFRSSARRWRITRSNGCARAASLSS
;
A
#
# COMPACT_ATOMS: atom_id res chain seq x y z
N MET A 1 32.02 7.96 21.93
CA MET A 1 30.95 8.12 20.93
C MET A 1 29.67 8.71 21.54
N PHE A 2 29.20 8.17 22.63
CA PHE A 2 27.98 8.61 23.33
C PHE A 2 28.04 10.09 23.77
N LEU A 3 29.13 10.50 24.48
CA LEU A 3 29.31 11.87 24.97
C LEU A 3 29.31 12.95 23.87
N ARG A 4 29.84 12.66 22.67
CA ARG A 4 29.90 13.62 21.55
C ARG A 4 28.54 14.00 20.99
N ARG A 5 27.51 13.16 21.18
CA ARG A 5 26.12 13.43 20.78
C ARG A 5 25.25 13.86 21.97
N ALA A 6 25.49 13.25 23.13
CA ALA A 6 24.72 13.56 24.34
C ALA A 6 24.92 15.00 24.80
N LEU A 7 26.17 15.49 24.79
CA LEU A 7 26.47 16.82 25.27
C LEU A 7 25.84 17.95 24.46
N PRO A 8 25.94 17.97 23.11
CA PRO A 8 25.20 18.94 22.30
C PRO A 8 23.70 18.85 22.51
N GLY A 9 23.14 17.64 22.64
CA GLY A 9 21.73 17.44 22.90
C GLY A 9 21.28 17.99 24.25
N LEU A 10 22.08 17.76 25.29
CA LEU A 10 21.85 18.30 26.61
C LEU A 10 21.82 19.84 26.60
N VAL A 11 22.85 20.47 26.01
CA VAL A 11 22.93 21.93 25.92
C VAL A 11 21.79 22.53 25.13
N CYS A 12 21.49 21.99 23.96
CA CYS A 12 20.35 22.44 23.14
C CYS A 12 19.02 22.22 23.88
N GLY A 13 18.89 21.09 24.59
CA GLY A 13 17.71 20.78 25.37
C GLY A 13 17.50 21.73 26.54
N LEU A 14 18.56 22.11 27.28
CA LEU A 14 18.51 23.11 28.35
C LEU A 14 18.08 24.48 27.80
N VAL A 15 18.69 24.93 26.69
CA VAL A 15 18.32 26.21 26.06
C VAL A 15 16.85 26.19 25.62
N CYS A 16 16.39 25.13 24.97
CA CYS A 16 15.00 25.03 24.54
C CYS A 16 14.03 24.79 25.71
N GLY A 17 14.51 24.19 26.83
CA GLY A 17 13.73 23.97 28.04
C GLY A 17 13.23 25.26 28.72
N THR A 18 13.93 26.37 28.48
CA THR A 18 13.45 27.69 28.94
C THR A 18 12.13 28.11 28.26
N LEU A 19 11.90 27.67 27.01
CA LEU A 19 10.64 27.92 26.31
C LEU A 19 9.47 27.13 26.91
N LEU A 20 9.74 25.90 27.37
CA LEU A 20 8.73 25.08 28.05
C LEU A 20 8.37 25.65 29.43
N ALA A 21 9.29 26.31 30.11
CA ALA A 21 9.05 26.91 31.42
C ALA A 21 7.86 27.88 31.42
N GLY A 22 7.68 28.66 30.34
CA GLY A 22 6.55 29.56 30.18
C GLY A 22 5.21 28.85 30.10
N GLY A 23 5.15 27.66 29.56
CA GLY A 23 3.93 26.83 29.45
C GLY A 23 3.70 25.88 30.63
N LEU A 24 4.75 25.60 31.41
CA LEU A 24 4.70 24.70 32.58
C LEU A 24 4.60 25.47 33.91
N GLY A 25 4.84 26.78 33.89
CA GLY A 25 4.84 27.61 35.09
C GLY A 25 6.01 27.38 36.05
N ASP A 26 6.98 26.49 35.67
CA ASP A 26 8.14 26.12 36.48
C ASP A 26 9.40 26.01 35.62
N LEU A 27 10.39 26.87 35.93
CA LEU A 27 11.67 26.90 35.18
C LEU A 27 12.48 25.61 35.39
N SER A 28 12.49 25.07 36.59
CA SER A 28 13.25 23.88 36.93
C SER A 28 12.73 22.65 36.21
N LEU A 29 11.43 22.50 36.14
CA LEU A 29 10.75 21.43 35.39
C LEU A 29 10.96 21.57 33.88
N GLY A 30 10.88 22.79 33.34
CA GLY A 30 11.14 23.07 31.92
C GLY A 30 12.58 22.71 31.51
N LEU A 31 13.56 23.09 32.33
CA LEU A 31 14.98 22.75 32.10
C LEU A 31 15.23 21.24 32.18
N LEU A 32 14.65 20.55 33.17
CA LEU A 32 14.80 19.11 33.35
C LEU A 32 14.25 18.34 32.13
N ILE A 33 13.00 18.66 31.75
CA ILE A 33 12.36 18.05 30.58
C ILE A 33 13.15 18.35 29.31
N GLY A 34 13.58 19.60 29.13
CA GLY A 34 14.41 20.02 27.99
C GLY A 34 15.71 19.24 27.91
N ALA A 35 16.41 19.09 29.04
CA ALA A 35 17.67 18.33 29.12
C ALA A 35 17.48 16.86 28.72
N VAL A 36 16.47 16.20 29.27
CA VAL A 36 16.15 14.79 28.99
C VAL A 36 15.78 14.61 27.51
N LEU A 37 14.81 15.39 27.01
CA LEU A 37 14.34 15.27 25.64
C LEU A 37 15.38 15.68 24.62
N GLY A 38 16.16 16.73 24.87
CA GLY A 38 17.24 17.15 23.98
C GLY A 38 18.34 16.10 23.88
N THR A 39 18.72 15.48 25.01
CA THR A 39 19.69 14.38 25.03
C THR A 39 19.14 13.15 24.29
N ALA A 40 17.91 12.75 24.56
CA ALA A 40 17.25 11.62 23.91
C ALA A 40 17.14 11.86 22.39
N TYR A 41 16.74 13.05 22.00
CA TYR A 41 16.64 13.43 20.58
C TYR A 41 17.99 13.36 19.86
N ALA A 42 19.05 13.91 20.45
CA ALA A 42 20.38 13.89 19.85
C ALA A 42 20.97 12.48 19.74
N LEU A 43 20.63 11.59 20.67
CA LEU A 43 21.02 10.17 20.62
C LEU A 43 20.20 9.37 19.60
N ALA A 44 18.91 9.66 19.51
CA ALA A 44 17.97 9.01 18.60
C ALA A 44 18.03 9.58 17.17
N LEU A 45 18.68 10.75 16.96
CA LEU A 45 18.81 11.36 15.63
C LEU A 45 19.21 10.30 14.60
N PRO A 46 18.31 9.98 13.66
CA PRO A 46 18.60 8.97 12.65
C PRO A 46 19.87 9.36 11.91
N ARG A 47 20.79 8.42 11.77
CA ARG A 47 21.88 8.59 10.80
C ARG A 47 21.23 8.81 9.45
N PRO A 48 21.76 9.68 8.58
CA PRO A 48 21.20 9.84 7.24
C PRO A 48 21.27 8.49 6.52
N ILE A 49 20.16 7.77 6.48
CA ILE A 49 19.98 6.64 5.57
C ILE A 49 19.66 7.31 4.24
N GLY A 50 20.71 7.57 3.43
CA GLY A 50 20.59 7.77 1.98
C GLY A 50 19.61 8.83 1.47
N GLY A 51 19.41 9.94 2.17
CA GLY A 51 18.64 11.06 1.68
C GLY A 51 19.01 12.33 2.46
N ASP A 52 19.27 13.43 1.74
CA ASP A 52 19.54 14.76 2.29
C ASP A 52 18.28 15.38 2.93
N GLY A 53 17.74 14.74 3.95
CA GLY A 53 16.73 15.35 4.80
C GLY A 53 17.29 16.64 5.39
N GLY A 54 16.84 17.80 4.87
CA GLY A 54 17.31 19.12 5.25
C GLY A 54 17.11 19.36 6.76
N ALA A 55 17.77 20.41 7.29
CA ALA A 55 17.57 20.81 8.69
C ALA A 55 16.08 21.08 8.98
N ALA A 56 15.31 21.51 7.98
CA ALA A 56 13.88 21.74 8.05
C ALA A 56 13.09 20.44 8.32
N ASP A 57 13.38 19.34 7.62
CA ASP A 57 12.69 18.05 7.81
C ASP A 57 12.88 17.52 9.24
N ARG A 58 14.10 17.69 9.78
CA ARG A 58 14.42 17.27 11.15
C ARG A 58 13.73 18.14 12.19
N ALA A 59 13.65 19.45 11.93
CA ALA A 59 12.93 20.37 12.77
C ALA A 59 11.41 20.08 12.78
N MET A 60 10.82 19.81 11.62
CA MET A 60 9.41 19.43 11.50
C MET A 60 9.12 18.09 12.20
N THR A 61 10.00 17.09 12.03
CA THR A 61 9.88 15.81 12.72
C THR A 61 9.95 15.99 14.23
N ALA A 62 10.89 16.81 14.74
CA ALA A 62 10.99 17.10 16.16
C ALA A 62 9.78 17.87 16.70
N ALA A 63 9.24 18.83 15.93
CA ALA A 63 8.02 19.54 16.27
C ALA A 63 6.82 18.58 16.37
N ALA A 64 6.70 17.61 15.45
CA ALA A 64 5.61 16.63 15.47
C ALA A 64 5.55 15.82 16.79
N PHE A 65 6.70 15.56 17.40
CA PHE A 65 6.76 14.93 18.73
C PHE A 65 6.24 15.84 19.86
N GLY A 66 6.14 17.14 19.64
CA GLY A 66 5.59 18.09 20.61
C GLY A 66 4.13 17.77 20.96
N LEU A 67 3.32 17.32 20.00
CA LEU A 67 1.91 17.01 20.23
C LEU A 67 1.69 15.86 21.25
N PRO A 68 2.27 14.66 21.06
CA PRO A 68 2.14 13.58 22.04
C PRO A 68 2.81 13.93 23.38
N MET A 69 3.89 14.70 23.39
CA MET A 69 4.52 15.16 24.64
C MET A 69 3.64 16.14 25.40
N TRP A 70 3.01 17.09 24.73
CA TRP A 70 2.01 17.96 25.32
C TRP A 70 0.87 17.17 25.96
N GLY A 71 0.30 16.20 25.23
CA GLY A 71 -0.76 15.35 25.75
C GLY A 71 -0.33 14.55 27.00
N ALA A 72 0.85 13.93 26.93
CA ALA A 72 1.38 13.15 28.04
C ALA A 72 1.67 14.03 29.27
N VAL A 73 2.33 15.17 29.10
CA VAL A 73 2.79 16.00 30.21
C VAL A 73 1.66 16.90 30.73
N ASN A 74 1.08 17.75 29.88
CA ASN A 74 0.13 18.76 30.33
C ASN A 74 -1.26 18.21 30.60
N VAL A 75 -1.72 17.21 29.83
CA VAL A 75 -3.09 16.68 29.97
C VAL A 75 -3.16 15.54 30.97
N ILE A 76 -2.10 14.71 31.05
CA ILE A 76 -2.12 13.50 31.89
C ILE A 76 -1.25 13.68 33.15
N LEU A 77 0.07 13.89 33.00
CA LEU A 77 0.98 13.80 34.11
C LEU A 77 0.84 14.97 35.11
N LEU A 78 0.79 16.22 34.64
CA LEU A 78 0.68 17.36 35.52
C LEU A 78 -0.60 17.35 36.39
N PRO A 79 -1.80 17.08 35.86
CA PRO A 79 -3.00 16.91 36.69
C PRO A 79 -2.85 15.78 37.71
N LEU A 80 -2.31 14.61 37.31
CA LEU A 80 -2.10 13.49 38.23
C LEU A 80 -1.13 13.84 39.36
N PHE A 81 -0.03 14.55 39.10
CA PHE A 81 0.88 15.03 40.14
C PHE A 81 0.23 16.09 41.06
N ALA A 82 -0.72 16.87 40.53
CA ALA A 82 -1.50 17.81 41.30
C ALA A 82 -2.66 17.14 42.09
N GLY A 83 -2.80 15.81 42.02
CA GLY A 83 -3.88 15.07 42.65
C GLY A 83 -5.24 15.22 41.98
N GLN A 84 -5.25 15.69 40.72
CA GLN A 84 -6.45 15.88 39.91
C GLN A 84 -6.59 14.76 38.88
N THR A 85 -7.83 14.45 38.48
CA THR A 85 -8.09 13.53 37.38
C THR A 85 -7.93 14.25 36.06
N PRO A 86 -7.20 13.65 35.05
CA PRO A 86 -7.11 14.22 33.73
C PRO A 86 -8.49 14.41 33.10
N GLN A 87 -8.77 15.60 32.59
CA GLN A 87 -10.05 15.91 31.96
C GLN A 87 -9.82 16.27 30.49
N TRP A 88 -10.75 15.84 29.64
CA TRP A 88 -10.69 16.03 28.18
C TRP A 88 -11.84 16.94 27.71
N THR A 89 -12.20 17.93 28.48
CA THR A 89 -13.26 18.89 28.12
C THR A 89 -12.73 19.91 27.12
N ALA A 90 -13.59 20.42 26.24
CA ALA A 90 -13.22 21.43 25.26
C ALA A 90 -12.69 22.73 25.90
N GLU A 91 -13.16 23.07 27.10
CA GLU A 91 -12.76 24.26 27.85
C GLU A 91 -11.32 24.12 28.37
N GLU A 92 -10.99 22.98 28.96
CA GLU A 92 -9.63 22.68 29.43
C GLU A 92 -8.65 22.58 28.31
N MET A 93 -9.02 21.93 27.18
CA MET A 93 -8.17 21.87 26.03
C MET A 93 -7.86 23.25 25.43
N ARG A 94 -8.81 24.20 25.45
CA ARG A 94 -8.57 25.60 25.07
C ARG A 94 -7.58 26.28 26.01
N GLY A 95 -7.69 26.05 27.33
CA GLY A 95 -6.76 26.59 28.32
C GLY A 95 -5.34 26.10 28.15
N LEU A 96 -5.16 24.84 27.67
CA LEU A 96 -3.88 24.22 27.43
C LEU A 96 -3.28 24.49 26.02
N PHE A 97 -4.02 25.20 25.14
CA PHE A 97 -3.56 25.49 23.78
C PHE A 97 -2.25 26.28 23.72
N PRO A 98 -2.01 27.32 24.54
CA PRO A 98 -0.71 28.01 24.56
C PRO A 98 0.46 27.07 24.89
N ALA A 99 0.26 26.11 25.81
CA ALA A 99 1.26 25.11 26.12
C ALA A 99 1.55 24.18 24.91
N LEU A 100 0.53 23.80 24.14
CA LEU A 100 0.72 23.05 22.90
C LEU A 100 1.62 23.80 21.91
N VAL A 101 1.36 25.09 21.69
CA VAL A 101 2.22 25.92 20.81
C VAL A 101 3.64 25.95 21.36
N GLY A 102 3.83 26.06 22.67
CA GLY A 102 5.12 25.98 23.32
C GLY A 102 5.86 24.67 23.02
N TRP A 103 5.17 23.53 23.09
CA TRP A 103 5.73 22.22 22.78
C TRP A 103 6.13 22.07 21.31
N LEU A 104 5.33 22.57 20.39
CA LEU A 104 5.64 22.53 18.96
C LEU A 104 6.87 23.40 18.63
N LEU A 105 6.93 24.61 19.19
CA LEU A 105 8.08 25.52 19.06
C LEU A 105 9.34 24.94 19.70
N PHE A 106 9.23 24.35 20.88
CA PHE A 106 10.32 23.65 21.55
C PHE A 106 10.90 22.55 20.64
N GLY A 107 10.06 21.67 20.11
CA GLY A 107 10.48 20.61 19.22
C GLY A 107 11.15 21.14 17.95
N PHE A 108 10.56 22.15 17.31
CA PHE A 108 11.09 22.75 16.09
C PHE A 108 12.48 23.36 16.31
N ILE A 109 12.63 24.20 17.36
CA ILE A 109 13.89 24.88 17.68
C ILE A 109 14.95 23.86 18.14
N LEU A 110 14.54 22.86 18.94
CA LEU A 110 15.44 21.76 19.33
C LEU A 110 15.96 21.01 18.11
N GLY A 111 15.11 20.69 17.15
CA GLY A 111 15.48 20.01 15.91
C GLY A 111 16.50 20.79 15.07
N LEU A 112 16.33 22.10 14.97
CA LEU A 112 17.28 23.00 14.29
C LEU A 112 18.62 23.06 15.03
N LEU A 113 18.59 23.40 16.33
CA LEU A 113 19.79 23.60 17.15
C LEU A 113 20.59 22.32 17.29
N ALA A 114 19.94 21.18 17.59
CA ALA A 114 20.62 19.90 17.72
C ALA A 114 21.27 19.48 16.39
N THR A 115 20.61 19.70 15.26
CA THR A 115 21.18 19.44 13.93
C THR A 115 22.39 20.33 13.65
N GLY A 116 22.30 21.61 13.96
CA GLY A 116 23.41 22.56 13.83
C GLY A 116 24.61 22.22 14.75
N ALA A 117 24.32 21.92 16.01
CA ALA A 117 25.33 21.57 17.00
C ALA A 117 26.06 20.26 16.67
N VAL A 118 25.35 19.24 16.19
CA VAL A 118 25.95 17.98 15.73
C VAL A 118 26.86 18.24 14.51
N ARG A 119 26.38 19.01 13.52
CA ARG A 119 27.19 19.38 12.34
C ARG A 119 28.43 20.19 12.74
N LEU A 120 28.31 21.11 13.67
CA LEU A 120 29.44 21.89 14.18
C LEU A 120 30.45 21.00 14.92
N ALA A 121 29.97 20.12 15.77
CA ALA A 121 30.82 19.15 16.47
C ALA A 121 31.54 18.23 15.47
N GLU A 122 30.88 17.78 14.42
CA GLU A 122 31.52 16.97 13.36
C GLU A 122 32.59 17.77 12.58
N ARG A 123 32.38 19.06 12.37
CA ARG A 123 33.39 19.94 11.74
C ARG A 123 34.59 20.18 12.62
N LEU A 124 34.40 20.36 13.94
CA LEU A 124 35.48 20.67 14.89
C LEU A 124 36.26 19.44 15.32
N PHE A 125 35.60 18.31 15.49
CA PHE A 125 36.21 17.10 16.07
C PHE A 125 36.31 15.94 15.08
N GLY A 126 36.05 16.20 13.80
CA GLY A 126 35.99 15.18 12.76
C GLY A 126 34.65 14.43 12.74
N ALA A 127 34.26 13.96 11.59
CA ALA A 127 33.05 13.15 11.44
C ALA A 127 33.13 11.92 12.37
N THR A 128 32.03 11.64 13.05
CA THR A 128 31.90 10.42 13.85
C THR A 128 32.17 9.23 12.92
N PRO A 129 33.13 8.34 13.23
CA PRO A 129 33.38 7.17 12.40
C PRO A 129 32.06 6.46 12.19
N VAL A 130 31.60 6.41 10.95
CA VAL A 130 30.48 5.58 10.58
C VAL A 130 30.90 4.18 10.96
N ALA A 131 30.17 3.52 11.86
CA ALA A 131 30.41 2.11 12.12
C ALA A 131 30.53 1.43 10.74
N PRO A 132 31.58 0.62 10.50
CA PRO A 132 31.71 -0.05 9.20
C PRO A 132 30.36 -0.67 8.90
N ALA A 133 29.86 -0.43 7.69
CA ALA A 133 28.61 -1.01 7.24
C ALA A 133 28.65 -2.49 7.64
N PRO A 134 27.63 -3.03 8.31
CA PRO A 134 27.65 -4.42 8.71
C PRO A 134 28.05 -5.19 7.45
N LYS A 135 29.11 -5.97 7.53
CA LYS A 135 29.56 -6.80 6.40
C LYS A 135 28.31 -7.56 5.97
N ILE A 136 27.81 -7.25 4.78
CA ILE A 136 26.69 -8.00 4.21
C ILE A 136 27.20 -9.44 4.14
N PRO A 137 26.60 -10.38 4.86
CA PRO A 137 27.07 -11.76 4.86
C PRO A 137 27.05 -12.23 3.43
N GLU A 138 28.09 -12.93 3.01
CA GLU A 138 28.17 -13.51 1.69
C GLU A 138 27.01 -14.51 1.52
N VAL A 139 26.17 -14.25 0.54
CA VAL A 139 25.05 -15.14 0.23
C VAL A 139 25.61 -16.46 -0.29
N ARG A 140 25.40 -17.54 0.44
CA ARG A 140 25.83 -18.89 0.09
C ARG A 140 24.75 -19.69 -0.60
N THR A 141 23.49 -19.48 -0.20
CA THR A 141 22.31 -20.16 -0.79
C THR A 141 21.40 -19.13 -1.43
N ARG A 142 21.15 -19.29 -2.72
CA ARG A 142 20.31 -18.38 -3.53
C ARG A 142 18.99 -19.05 -3.83
N VAL A 143 17.92 -18.48 -3.33
CA VAL A 143 16.55 -18.91 -3.63
C VAL A 143 15.93 -17.91 -4.61
N VAL A 144 15.61 -18.39 -5.81
CA VAL A 144 14.93 -17.57 -6.84
C VAL A 144 13.48 -17.99 -6.93
N ILE A 145 12.57 -17.02 -6.85
CA ILE A 145 11.12 -17.20 -6.89
C ILE A 145 10.62 -16.51 -8.16
N LEU A 146 10.02 -17.27 -9.07
CA LEU A 146 9.46 -16.76 -10.31
C LEU A 146 7.97 -16.54 -10.18
N GLY A 147 7.55 -15.27 -10.27
CA GLY A 147 6.17 -14.82 -10.20
C GLY A 147 5.89 -13.91 -8.99
N GLY A 148 5.45 -12.68 -9.27
CA GLY A 148 5.09 -11.64 -8.30
C GLY A 148 3.63 -11.69 -7.81
N GLY A 149 2.92 -12.81 -8.05
CA GLY A 149 1.54 -13.02 -7.58
C GLY A 149 1.48 -13.56 -6.15
N PHE A 150 0.28 -13.96 -5.71
CA PHE A 150 0.02 -14.44 -4.34
C PHE A 150 0.97 -15.54 -3.89
N ALA A 151 1.15 -16.57 -4.72
CA ALA A 151 1.99 -17.72 -4.37
C ALA A 151 3.45 -17.31 -4.17
N GLY A 152 4.02 -16.51 -5.08
CA GLY A 152 5.41 -16.06 -5.00
C GLY A 152 5.64 -15.11 -3.82
N VAL A 153 4.75 -14.15 -3.62
CA VAL A 153 4.84 -13.20 -2.50
C VAL A 153 4.71 -13.90 -1.15
N THR A 154 3.72 -14.80 -1.00
CA THR A 154 3.55 -15.58 0.23
C THR A 154 4.75 -16.47 0.51
N THR A 155 5.30 -17.09 -0.53
CA THR A 155 6.52 -17.90 -0.42
C THR A 155 7.70 -17.04 0.06
N ALA A 156 7.93 -15.88 -0.55
CA ALA A 156 9.02 -14.99 -0.16
C ALA A 156 8.89 -14.53 1.31
N ILE A 157 7.68 -14.13 1.74
CA ILE A 157 7.42 -13.71 3.12
C ILE A 157 7.69 -14.85 4.11
N ASN A 158 7.24 -16.06 3.81
CA ASN A 158 7.44 -17.22 4.68
C ASN A 158 8.91 -17.62 4.73
N LEU A 159 9.64 -17.59 3.62
CA LEU A 159 11.06 -17.87 3.59
C LEU A 159 11.86 -16.81 4.37
N GLU A 160 11.53 -15.51 4.26
CA GLU A 160 12.16 -14.47 5.08
C GLU A 160 11.95 -14.70 6.58
N LYS A 161 10.77 -15.20 6.96
CA LYS A 161 10.44 -15.51 8.35
C LYS A 161 11.21 -16.73 8.86
N GLU A 162 11.25 -17.80 8.07
CA GLU A 162 11.91 -19.06 8.42
C GLU A 162 13.43 -18.88 8.55
N PHE A 163 14.04 -18.20 7.57
CA PHE A 163 15.49 -17.95 7.54
C PHE A 163 15.88 -16.61 8.16
N ARG A 164 15.07 -16.07 9.08
CA ARG A 164 15.32 -14.76 9.72
C ARG A 164 16.68 -14.69 10.42
N ALA A 165 17.10 -15.78 11.04
CA ALA A 165 18.36 -15.87 11.77
C ALA A 165 19.56 -16.21 10.88
N ASP A 166 19.34 -16.66 9.64
CA ASP A 166 20.38 -17.03 8.69
C ASP A 166 20.52 -15.98 7.58
N PRO A 167 21.49 -15.06 7.67
CA PRO A 167 21.74 -14.05 6.66
C PRO A 167 22.46 -14.58 5.42
N THR A 168 22.92 -15.84 5.41
CA THR A 168 23.64 -16.43 4.27
C THR A 168 22.70 -16.94 3.18
N VAL A 169 21.37 -17.01 3.45
CA VAL A 169 20.32 -17.34 2.48
C VAL A 169 19.80 -16.06 1.86
N GLY A 170 19.97 -15.90 0.55
CA GLY A 170 19.46 -14.77 -0.23
C GLY A 170 18.21 -15.13 -1.01
N PHE A 171 17.27 -14.20 -1.10
CA PHE A 171 16.01 -14.37 -1.83
C PHE A 171 15.91 -13.37 -2.96
N THR A 172 15.48 -13.84 -4.13
CA THR A 172 15.19 -13.00 -5.31
C THR A 172 13.81 -13.37 -5.83
N LEU A 173 12.91 -12.41 -5.91
CA LEU A 173 11.60 -12.56 -6.55
C LEU A 173 11.62 -11.87 -7.91
N VAL A 174 11.32 -12.61 -8.95
CA VAL A 174 11.22 -12.11 -10.32
C VAL A 174 9.74 -12.01 -10.71
N GLY A 175 9.31 -10.87 -11.19
CA GLY A 175 7.94 -10.65 -11.66
C GLY A 175 7.86 -9.59 -12.76
N GLU A 176 6.88 -9.70 -13.63
CA GLU A 176 6.66 -8.74 -14.72
C GLU A 176 6.19 -7.39 -14.23
N THR A 177 5.49 -7.37 -13.09
CA THR A 177 4.99 -6.15 -12.45
C THR A 177 5.75 -5.84 -11.16
N SER A 178 5.79 -4.58 -10.78
CA SER A 178 6.39 -4.13 -9.51
C SER A 178 5.40 -4.10 -8.34
N ALA A 179 4.18 -4.59 -8.56
CA ALA A 179 3.13 -4.58 -7.54
C ALA A 179 2.40 -5.93 -7.50
N LEU A 180 2.00 -6.35 -6.31
CA LEU A 180 1.04 -7.41 -6.09
C LEU A 180 -0.35 -6.86 -6.36
N LEU A 181 -1.07 -7.49 -7.28
CA LEU A 181 -2.46 -7.18 -7.57
C LEU A 181 -3.38 -8.09 -6.74
N PHE A 182 -4.29 -7.49 -5.96
CA PHE A 182 -5.31 -8.23 -5.23
C PHE A 182 -6.47 -8.61 -6.17
N THR A 183 -6.23 -9.63 -6.99
CA THR A 183 -7.15 -10.07 -8.06
C THR A 183 -8.59 -10.42 -7.62
N PRO A 184 -8.89 -10.83 -6.36
CA PRO A 184 -10.28 -11.01 -5.95
C PRO A 184 -11.15 -9.75 -6.04
N MET A 185 -10.56 -8.56 -6.05
CA MET A 185 -11.30 -7.28 -6.17
C MET A 185 -11.22 -6.65 -7.58
N LEU A 186 -10.91 -7.43 -8.60
CA LEU A 186 -10.91 -6.92 -9.98
C LEU A 186 -12.31 -6.58 -10.48
N ALA A 187 -13.34 -7.32 -10.05
CA ALA A 187 -14.71 -7.09 -10.44
C ALA A 187 -15.21 -5.72 -9.96
N GLU A 188 -14.84 -5.32 -8.75
CA GLU A 188 -15.17 -4.02 -8.17
C GLU A 188 -14.51 -2.87 -8.93
N VAL A 189 -13.27 -3.06 -9.42
CA VAL A 189 -12.62 -2.07 -10.29
C VAL A 189 -13.31 -1.98 -11.64
N ALA A 190 -13.66 -3.12 -12.24
CA ALA A 190 -14.40 -3.15 -13.53
C ALA A 190 -15.79 -2.54 -13.40
N ALA A 191 -16.41 -2.64 -12.24
CA ALA A 191 -17.70 -2.06 -11.88
C ALA A 191 -17.63 -0.62 -11.35
N SER A 192 -16.46 0.02 -11.40
CA SER A 192 -16.25 1.40 -10.90
C SER A 192 -16.57 1.61 -9.41
N SER A 193 -16.68 0.57 -8.61
CA SER A 193 -16.96 0.65 -7.18
C SER A 193 -15.69 0.74 -6.33
N LEU A 194 -14.52 0.46 -6.91
CA LEU A 194 -13.23 0.52 -6.22
C LEU A 194 -12.15 1.13 -7.11
N GLU A 195 -11.34 2.02 -6.53
CA GLU A 195 -10.21 2.61 -7.23
C GLU A 195 -9.08 1.58 -7.47
N PRO A 196 -8.46 1.57 -8.67
CA PRO A 196 -7.41 0.63 -9.05
C PRO A 196 -6.21 0.60 -8.08
N THR A 197 -5.89 1.74 -7.48
CA THR A 197 -4.76 1.91 -6.55
C THR A 197 -4.95 1.14 -5.25
N HIS A 198 -6.20 0.91 -4.82
CA HIS A 198 -6.50 0.22 -3.57
C HIS A 198 -6.25 -1.29 -3.60
N ILE A 199 -6.18 -1.88 -4.80
CA ILE A 199 -5.92 -3.31 -4.98
C ILE A 199 -4.50 -3.62 -5.47
N SER A 200 -3.62 -2.60 -5.49
CA SER A 200 -2.25 -2.73 -5.97
C SER A 200 -1.25 -2.36 -4.87
N THR A 201 -0.47 -3.32 -4.41
CA THR A 201 0.53 -3.13 -3.34
C THR A 201 1.94 -3.25 -3.92
N PRO A 202 2.83 -2.24 -3.75
CA PRO A 202 4.20 -2.32 -4.24
C PRO A 202 4.95 -3.51 -3.63
N LEU A 203 5.55 -4.37 -4.47
CA LEU A 203 6.27 -5.57 -4.02
C LEU A 203 7.46 -5.24 -3.13
N ARG A 204 8.22 -4.17 -3.44
CA ARG A 204 9.41 -3.80 -2.68
C ARG A 204 9.12 -3.44 -1.22
N SER A 205 7.93 -2.91 -0.93
CA SER A 205 7.52 -2.59 0.45
C SER A 205 7.06 -3.81 1.24
N SER A 206 6.79 -4.93 0.57
CA SER A 206 6.31 -6.16 1.20
C SER A 206 7.44 -7.01 1.80
N PHE A 207 8.69 -6.72 1.44
CA PHE A 207 9.84 -7.54 1.81
C PHE A 207 10.89 -6.74 2.58
N ARG A 208 11.64 -7.43 3.42
CA ARG A 208 12.78 -6.87 4.17
C ARG A 208 14.13 -7.24 3.58
N ARG A 209 14.23 -8.44 3.00
CA ARG A 209 15.48 -9.05 2.52
C ARG A 209 15.39 -9.53 1.07
N THR A 210 14.19 -9.76 0.55
CA THR A 210 14.00 -10.26 -0.81
C THR A 210 14.27 -9.17 -1.84
N ALA A 211 15.22 -9.42 -2.72
CA ALA A 211 15.47 -8.57 -3.88
C ALA A 211 14.34 -8.75 -4.89
N VAL A 212 13.71 -7.64 -5.31
CA VAL A 212 12.65 -7.67 -6.34
C VAL A 212 13.24 -7.27 -7.68
N VAL A 213 13.20 -8.19 -8.63
CA VAL A 213 13.61 -7.99 -10.01
C VAL A 213 12.37 -7.91 -10.90
N ARG A 214 12.12 -6.73 -11.47
CA ARG A 214 11.07 -6.57 -12.47
C ARG A 214 11.61 -6.99 -13.83
N SER A 215 11.20 -8.12 -14.32
CA SER A 215 11.53 -8.63 -15.64
C SER A 215 10.61 -9.79 -16.02
N GLN A 216 10.54 -10.08 -17.31
CA GLN A 216 9.93 -11.30 -17.83
C GLN A 216 10.98 -12.41 -17.91
N VAL A 217 10.60 -13.62 -17.54
CA VAL A 217 11.45 -14.81 -17.65
C VAL A 217 11.37 -15.33 -19.08
N SER A 218 12.48 -15.34 -19.78
CA SER A 218 12.58 -15.87 -21.15
C SER A 218 12.97 -17.35 -21.21
N GLY A 219 13.65 -17.87 -20.17
CA GLY A 219 14.06 -19.26 -20.13
C GLY A 219 14.60 -19.69 -18.77
N ILE A 220 14.69 -20.99 -18.57
CA ILE A 220 15.29 -21.61 -17.39
C ILE A 220 16.26 -22.68 -17.84
N ASP A 221 17.53 -22.51 -17.51
CA ASP A 221 18.56 -23.52 -17.66
C ASP A 221 18.68 -24.34 -16.38
N PHE A 222 18.03 -25.49 -16.35
CA PHE A 222 18.04 -26.39 -15.22
C PHE A 222 19.38 -27.07 -14.97
N ALA A 223 20.16 -27.31 -16.06
CA ALA A 223 21.45 -27.97 -15.97
C ALA A 223 22.49 -27.08 -15.29
N ASN A 224 22.52 -25.80 -15.64
CA ASN A 224 23.44 -24.83 -15.08
C ASN A 224 22.81 -24.02 -13.93
N ARG A 225 21.58 -24.30 -13.56
CA ARG A 225 20.81 -23.59 -12.52
C ARG A 225 20.78 -22.09 -12.71
N ARG A 226 20.34 -21.64 -13.88
CA ARG A 226 20.25 -20.22 -14.25
C ARG A 226 18.89 -19.87 -14.82
N VAL A 227 18.38 -18.69 -14.44
CA VAL A 227 17.17 -18.09 -15.01
C VAL A 227 17.57 -17.00 -15.98
N GLN A 228 17.03 -17.05 -17.21
CA GLN A 228 17.23 -16.06 -18.25
C GLN A 228 16.10 -15.02 -18.19
N LEU A 229 16.46 -13.75 -18.30
CA LEU A 229 15.55 -12.61 -18.29
C LEU A 229 15.52 -11.96 -19.66
N SER A 230 14.33 -11.48 -20.08
CA SER A 230 14.13 -10.94 -21.43
C SER A 230 14.76 -9.57 -21.66
N ASP A 231 14.99 -8.79 -20.60
CA ASP A 231 15.44 -7.41 -20.65
C ASP A 231 16.95 -7.22 -20.37
N ARG A 232 17.68 -8.33 -20.15
CA ARG A 232 19.11 -8.28 -19.85
C ARG A 232 19.82 -9.59 -20.24
N GLU A 233 21.11 -9.47 -20.55
CA GLU A 233 21.96 -10.63 -20.87
C GLU A 233 22.38 -11.42 -19.63
N GLU A 234 22.43 -10.75 -18.45
CA GLU A 234 22.81 -11.40 -17.21
C GLU A 234 21.75 -12.40 -16.77
N THR A 235 22.21 -13.60 -16.44
CA THR A 235 21.36 -14.66 -15.91
C THR A 235 21.38 -14.67 -14.38
N LEU A 236 20.29 -15.04 -13.76
CA LEU A 236 20.20 -15.19 -12.29
C LEU A 236 20.58 -16.62 -11.90
N PRO A 237 21.70 -16.83 -11.19
CA PRO A 237 22.04 -18.15 -10.67
C PRO A 237 21.14 -18.48 -9.47
N TYR A 238 20.78 -19.77 -9.30
CA TYR A 238 20.00 -20.24 -8.17
C TYR A 238 20.52 -21.58 -7.63
N ASP A 239 20.35 -21.79 -6.35
CA ASP A 239 20.52 -23.09 -5.70
C ASP A 239 19.15 -23.78 -5.55
N HIS A 240 18.10 -22.97 -5.27
CA HIS A 240 16.72 -23.39 -5.22
C HIS A 240 15.85 -22.49 -6.08
N LEU A 241 14.93 -23.11 -6.82
CA LEU A 241 14.01 -22.41 -7.70
C LEU A 241 12.56 -22.71 -7.33
N VAL A 242 11.76 -21.65 -7.15
CA VAL A 242 10.32 -21.75 -6.90
C VAL A 242 9.58 -21.23 -8.14
N LEU A 243 8.73 -22.06 -8.72
CA LEU A 243 7.88 -21.71 -9.85
C LEU A 243 6.49 -21.30 -9.34
N ALA A 244 6.21 -19.99 -9.37
CA ALA A 244 4.95 -19.38 -8.92
C ALA A 244 4.35 -18.47 -10.01
N LEU A 245 4.50 -18.88 -11.29
CA LEU A 245 4.19 -18.07 -12.48
C LEU A 245 2.68 -17.80 -12.68
N GLY A 246 1.82 -18.49 -11.93
CA GLY A 246 0.37 -18.35 -12.05
C GLY A 246 -0.18 -18.98 -13.33
N ALA A 247 -1.17 -18.33 -13.94
CA ALA A 247 -1.85 -18.79 -15.14
C ALA A 247 -2.15 -17.62 -16.06
N VAL A 248 -2.17 -17.87 -17.35
CA VAL A 248 -2.61 -16.94 -18.39
C VAL A 248 -4.06 -17.21 -18.77
N SER A 249 -4.75 -16.20 -19.30
CA SER A 249 -6.06 -16.38 -19.88
C SER A 249 -6.00 -17.32 -21.09
N ARG A 250 -7.00 -18.16 -21.20
CA ARG A 250 -7.21 -18.96 -22.40
C ARG A 250 -8.51 -18.54 -23.05
N VAL A 251 -8.42 -17.90 -24.19
CA VAL A 251 -9.60 -17.57 -25.00
C VAL A 251 -10.16 -18.88 -25.57
N PRO A 252 -11.45 -19.18 -25.37
CA PRO A 252 -12.07 -20.36 -25.98
C PRO A 252 -12.01 -20.27 -27.52
N PRO A 253 -11.84 -21.39 -28.22
CA PRO A 253 -11.93 -21.39 -29.66
C PRO A 253 -13.36 -21.05 -30.09
N GLY A 254 -13.48 -20.14 -31.04
CA GLY A 254 -14.77 -19.73 -31.62
C GLY A 254 -14.57 -18.51 -32.51
N ASP A 255 -15.37 -18.42 -33.55
CA ASP A 255 -15.28 -17.33 -34.51
C ASP A 255 -15.64 -15.99 -33.85
N GLY A 256 -14.73 -15.01 -33.96
CA GLY A 256 -14.90 -13.66 -33.43
C GLY A 256 -14.70 -13.48 -31.93
N ILE A 257 -14.54 -14.54 -31.13
CA ILE A 257 -14.36 -14.37 -29.66
C ILE A 257 -13.03 -13.66 -29.39
N ALA A 258 -11.93 -14.11 -30.00
CA ALA A 258 -10.62 -13.52 -29.79
C ALA A 258 -10.53 -12.07 -30.29
N GLU A 259 -11.32 -11.70 -31.28
CA GLU A 259 -11.34 -10.37 -31.90
C GLU A 259 -12.18 -9.36 -31.12
N HIS A 260 -13.25 -9.82 -30.49
CA HIS A 260 -14.27 -8.93 -29.89
C HIS A 260 -14.37 -9.01 -28.37
N ALA A 261 -13.90 -10.11 -27.75
CA ALA A 261 -13.99 -10.26 -26.31
C ALA A 261 -12.88 -9.45 -25.58
N LEU A 262 -13.28 -8.82 -24.49
CA LEU A 262 -12.33 -8.25 -23.54
C LEU A 262 -11.94 -9.31 -22.51
N GLU A 263 -10.64 -9.48 -22.29
CA GLU A 263 -10.16 -10.36 -21.24
C GLU A 263 -10.40 -9.75 -19.85
N PHE A 264 -10.50 -10.61 -18.84
CA PHE A 264 -10.66 -10.19 -17.44
C PHE A 264 -9.68 -10.94 -16.56
N LYS A 265 -8.44 -10.46 -16.49
CA LYS A 265 -7.34 -11.09 -15.75
C LYS A 265 -6.42 -10.09 -15.05
N THR A 266 -6.19 -8.95 -15.66
CA THR A 266 -5.26 -7.92 -15.19
C THR A 266 -5.99 -6.67 -14.75
N LEU A 267 -5.29 -5.78 -14.03
CA LEU A 267 -5.83 -4.47 -13.67
C LEU A 267 -6.17 -3.64 -14.92
N ALA A 268 -5.35 -3.73 -15.95
CA ALA A 268 -5.59 -3.05 -17.23
C ALA A 268 -6.87 -3.54 -17.89
N ASP A 269 -7.17 -4.83 -17.83
CA ASP A 269 -8.41 -5.40 -18.35
C ASP A 269 -9.63 -4.86 -17.59
N ALA A 270 -9.59 -4.82 -16.26
CA ALA A 270 -10.67 -4.28 -15.44
C ALA A 270 -10.96 -2.81 -15.78
N ILE A 271 -9.92 -1.99 -15.90
CA ILE A 271 -10.04 -0.58 -16.31
C ILE A 271 -10.59 -0.46 -17.72
N ARG A 272 -10.14 -1.31 -18.65
CA ARG A 272 -10.62 -1.32 -20.03
C ARG A 272 -12.10 -1.69 -20.11
N ILE A 273 -12.54 -2.68 -19.33
CA ILE A 273 -13.96 -3.06 -19.25
C ILE A 273 -14.80 -1.90 -18.71
N ARG A 274 -14.39 -1.28 -17.61
CA ARG A 274 -15.06 -0.09 -17.05
C ARG A 274 -15.23 1.00 -18.10
N ASN A 275 -14.13 1.38 -18.73
CA ASN A 275 -14.13 2.46 -19.72
C ASN A 275 -14.99 2.10 -20.97
N HIS A 276 -15.00 0.82 -21.37
CA HIS A 276 -15.84 0.34 -22.45
C HIS A 276 -17.34 0.47 -22.13
N VAL A 277 -17.74 0.18 -20.89
CA VAL A 277 -19.13 0.37 -20.45
C VAL A 277 -19.51 1.85 -20.52
N ILE A 278 -18.65 2.75 -20.02
CA ILE A 278 -18.91 4.20 -20.08
C ILE A 278 -19.02 4.68 -21.53
N ASP A 279 -18.09 4.32 -22.41
CA ASP A 279 -18.12 4.67 -23.83
C ASP A 279 -19.38 4.14 -24.53
N ALA A 280 -19.82 2.93 -24.18
CA ALA A 280 -21.04 2.35 -24.73
C ALA A 280 -22.30 3.14 -24.33
N PHE A 281 -22.38 3.67 -23.11
CA PHE A 281 -23.45 4.54 -22.66
C PHE A 281 -23.45 5.88 -23.40
N ASP A 282 -22.27 6.54 -23.52
CA ASP A 282 -22.13 7.80 -24.27
C ASP A 282 -22.60 7.65 -25.73
N ARG A 283 -22.21 6.55 -26.36
CA ARG A 283 -22.60 6.24 -27.74
C ARG A 283 -24.08 5.89 -27.85
N ALA A 284 -24.65 5.19 -26.87
CA ALA A 284 -26.05 4.84 -26.83
C ALA A 284 -26.95 6.07 -26.69
N ASP A 285 -26.54 7.07 -25.87
CA ASP A 285 -27.30 8.32 -25.70
C ASP A 285 -27.36 9.15 -26.99
N ALA A 286 -26.33 9.08 -27.82
CA ALA A 286 -26.26 9.74 -29.11
C ALA A 286 -26.98 8.95 -30.25
N GLU A 287 -27.27 7.64 -30.06
CA GLU A 287 -27.79 6.75 -31.10
C GLU A 287 -29.32 6.85 -31.21
N ARG A 288 -29.82 7.09 -32.42
CA ARG A 288 -31.27 7.20 -32.71
C ARG A 288 -31.90 5.89 -33.14
N ASP A 289 -31.11 4.97 -33.67
CA ASP A 289 -31.58 3.64 -34.08
C ASP A 289 -31.71 2.76 -32.83
N GLU A 290 -32.95 2.36 -32.52
CA GLU A 290 -33.27 1.53 -31.35
C GLU A 290 -32.50 0.20 -31.35
N ALA A 291 -32.33 -0.46 -32.48
CA ALA A 291 -31.62 -1.73 -32.56
C ALA A 291 -30.12 -1.58 -32.23
N LYS A 292 -29.50 -0.52 -32.74
CA LYS A 292 -28.11 -0.20 -32.45
C LYS A 292 -27.92 0.24 -30.99
N ARG A 293 -28.84 1.05 -30.49
CA ARG A 293 -28.81 1.49 -29.08
C ARG A 293 -28.93 0.31 -28.12
N ARG A 294 -29.85 -0.62 -28.38
CA ARG A 294 -29.96 -1.88 -27.61
C ARG A 294 -28.71 -2.75 -27.69
N ALA A 295 -28.04 -2.78 -28.83
CA ALA A 295 -26.78 -3.51 -28.98
C ALA A 295 -25.70 -2.90 -28.12
N LEU A 296 -25.56 -1.56 -28.07
CA LEU A 296 -24.62 -0.84 -27.21
C LEU A 296 -24.89 -1.05 -25.71
N LEU A 297 -26.18 -1.17 -25.32
CA LEU A 297 -26.59 -1.39 -23.93
C LEU A 297 -26.69 -2.89 -23.56
N THR A 298 -26.16 -3.79 -24.38
CA THR A 298 -26.16 -5.22 -24.11
C THR A 298 -24.75 -5.70 -23.80
N PHE A 299 -24.48 -5.99 -22.53
CA PHE A 299 -23.20 -6.49 -22.05
C PHE A 299 -23.25 -8.00 -21.80
N VAL A 300 -22.33 -8.74 -22.38
CA VAL A 300 -22.29 -10.20 -22.29
C VAL A 300 -21.02 -10.63 -21.57
N VAL A 301 -21.17 -11.36 -20.47
CA VAL A 301 -20.06 -11.98 -19.72
C VAL A 301 -20.02 -13.47 -20.08
N ALA A 302 -18.91 -13.92 -20.64
CA ALA A 302 -18.69 -15.33 -20.99
C ALA A 302 -17.91 -16.04 -19.90
N GLY A 303 -18.51 -17.04 -19.26
CA GLY A 303 -17.90 -17.83 -18.19
C GLY A 303 -18.63 -17.70 -16.86
N GLY A 304 -19.23 -18.79 -16.37
CA GLY A 304 -20.01 -18.83 -15.12
C GLY A 304 -19.20 -19.35 -13.93
N GLY A 305 -17.87 -19.11 -13.89
CA GLY A 305 -17.05 -19.30 -12.70
C GLY A 305 -17.21 -18.15 -11.71
N PHE A 306 -16.47 -18.18 -10.58
CA PHE A 306 -16.54 -17.13 -9.56
C PHE A 306 -16.29 -15.73 -10.13
N SER A 307 -15.21 -15.53 -10.89
CA SER A 307 -14.88 -14.24 -11.48
C SER A 307 -15.96 -13.71 -12.44
N GLY A 308 -16.57 -14.59 -13.25
CA GLY A 308 -17.66 -14.18 -14.15
C GLY A 308 -18.95 -13.85 -13.40
N ALA A 309 -19.25 -14.56 -12.30
CA ALA A 309 -20.38 -14.27 -11.44
C ALA A 309 -20.25 -12.93 -10.71
N GLU A 310 -19.05 -12.64 -10.19
CA GLU A 310 -18.73 -11.36 -9.57
C GLU A 310 -18.78 -10.23 -10.59
N LEU A 311 -18.15 -10.43 -11.76
CA LEU A 311 -18.13 -9.42 -12.82
C LEU A 311 -19.53 -9.10 -13.33
N VAL A 312 -20.40 -10.10 -13.60
CA VAL A 312 -21.75 -9.83 -14.10
C VAL A 312 -22.60 -9.11 -13.06
N GLY A 313 -22.45 -9.43 -11.77
CA GLY A 313 -23.11 -8.71 -10.68
C GLY A 313 -22.66 -7.25 -10.60
N GLY A 314 -21.36 -7.02 -10.52
CA GLY A 314 -20.80 -5.68 -10.49
C GLY A 314 -21.14 -4.83 -11.71
N LEU A 315 -21.02 -5.39 -12.92
CA LEU A 315 -21.41 -4.69 -14.15
C LEU A 315 -22.91 -4.36 -14.22
N ASN A 316 -23.79 -5.26 -13.72
CA ASN A 316 -25.21 -4.96 -13.66
C ASN A 316 -25.50 -3.77 -12.75
N ASP A 317 -24.89 -3.73 -11.57
CA ASP A 317 -25.12 -2.65 -10.62
C ASP A 317 -24.51 -1.33 -11.14
N PHE A 318 -23.33 -1.38 -11.72
CA PHE A 318 -22.66 -0.22 -12.33
C PHE A 318 -23.48 0.35 -13.48
N ALA A 319 -23.85 -0.49 -14.46
CA ALA A 319 -24.60 -0.06 -15.63
C ALA A 319 -26.01 0.48 -15.26
N ARG A 320 -26.68 -0.11 -14.26
CA ARG A 320 -27.97 0.41 -13.77
C ARG A 320 -27.79 1.72 -13.01
N GLY A 321 -26.71 1.88 -12.26
CA GLY A 321 -26.39 3.13 -11.59
C GLY A 321 -26.19 4.27 -12.60
N MET A 322 -25.48 4.00 -13.71
CA MET A 322 -25.24 4.99 -14.76
C MET A 322 -26.53 5.52 -15.44
N LEU A 323 -27.64 4.75 -15.47
CA LEU A 323 -28.89 5.23 -16.04
C LEU A 323 -29.40 6.54 -15.39
N ALA A 324 -29.03 6.82 -14.16
CA ALA A 324 -29.36 8.08 -13.49
C ALA A 324 -28.74 9.30 -14.19
N ASP A 325 -27.57 9.11 -14.79
CA ASP A 325 -26.82 10.17 -15.50
C ASP A 325 -27.22 10.27 -16.98
N TYR A 326 -27.98 9.29 -17.51
CA TYR A 326 -28.42 9.22 -18.90
C TYR A 326 -29.96 9.15 -18.99
N PRO A 327 -30.69 10.23 -18.69
CA PRO A 327 -32.15 10.22 -18.58
C PRO A 327 -32.88 9.92 -19.90
N ASN A 328 -32.21 10.02 -21.04
CA ASN A 328 -32.79 9.70 -22.36
C ASN A 328 -32.74 8.21 -22.69
N LEU A 329 -32.00 7.40 -21.94
CA LEU A 329 -31.88 5.98 -22.20
C LEU A 329 -32.97 5.17 -21.50
N PRO A 330 -33.75 4.35 -22.26
CA PRO A 330 -34.77 3.48 -21.67
C PRO A 330 -34.12 2.37 -20.82
N ALA A 331 -34.53 2.27 -19.57
CA ALA A 331 -33.95 1.29 -18.62
C ALA A 331 -34.22 -0.18 -19.01
N ASP A 332 -35.23 -0.45 -19.79
CA ASP A 332 -35.60 -1.78 -20.30
C ASP A 332 -34.72 -2.22 -21.48
N GLU A 333 -34.00 -1.31 -22.13
CA GLU A 333 -33.04 -1.64 -23.18
C GLU A 333 -31.72 -2.17 -22.61
N LEU A 334 -31.36 -1.85 -21.35
CA LEU A 334 -30.16 -2.32 -20.69
C LEU A 334 -30.24 -3.82 -20.35
N ARG A 335 -29.26 -4.57 -20.84
CA ARG A 335 -29.13 -6.01 -20.59
C ARG A 335 -27.76 -6.38 -20.17
N VAL A 336 -27.65 -7.12 -19.07
CA VAL A 336 -26.38 -7.75 -18.63
C VAL A 336 -26.61 -9.25 -18.59
N ILE A 337 -25.86 -9.99 -19.40
CA ILE A 337 -26.12 -11.40 -19.71
C ILE A 337 -24.88 -12.23 -19.32
N LEU A 338 -25.08 -13.30 -18.54
CA LEU A 338 -24.07 -14.30 -18.29
C LEU A 338 -24.31 -15.53 -19.18
N VAL A 339 -23.30 -15.88 -19.98
CA VAL A 339 -23.29 -17.08 -20.83
C VAL A 339 -22.34 -18.10 -20.27
N HIS A 340 -22.79 -19.35 -20.09
CA HIS A 340 -21.97 -20.43 -19.58
C HIS A 340 -22.33 -21.76 -20.27
N ALA A 341 -21.30 -22.56 -20.57
CA ALA A 341 -21.46 -23.81 -21.33
C ALA A 341 -22.13 -24.95 -20.54
N THR A 342 -22.10 -24.92 -19.19
CA THR A 342 -22.66 -25.97 -18.32
C THR A 342 -23.42 -25.34 -17.15
N ALA A 343 -24.06 -26.16 -16.31
CA ALA A 343 -24.79 -25.64 -15.13
C ALA A 343 -23.88 -24.77 -14.24
N PHE A 344 -24.43 -23.66 -13.78
CA PHE A 344 -23.77 -22.68 -12.93
C PHE A 344 -23.28 -23.35 -11.61
N PHE A 345 -22.02 -23.15 -11.24
CA PHE A 345 -21.39 -23.75 -10.05
C PHE A 345 -21.49 -25.29 -9.94
N ARG A 346 -20.84 -25.99 -10.84
CA ARG A 346 -20.81 -27.47 -10.82
C ARG A 346 -20.09 -28.07 -9.59
N SER A 347 -19.37 -27.28 -8.80
CA SER A 347 -18.52 -27.74 -7.71
C SER A 347 -19.18 -27.79 -6.32
N SER A 348 -20.41 -27.26 -6.17
CA SER A 348 -21.13 -27.35 -4.90
C SER A 348 -22.40 -28.16 -5.07
N ALA A 349 -22.64 -29.10 -4.17
CA ALA A 349 -23.79 -30.00 -4.17
C ALA A 349 -25.15 -29.31 -3.96
N ARG A 350 -25.24 -27.99 -4.11
CA ARG A 350 -26.49 -27.20 -4.03
C ARG A 350 -26.81 -26.61 -5.37
N ARG A 351 -28.01 -26.88 -5.84
CA ARG A 351 -28.55 -26.46 -7.13
C ARG A 351 -29.00 -25.01 -7.03
N TRP A 352 -28.27 -24.06 -7.65
CA TRP A 352 -28.72 -22.69 -7.87
C TRP A 352 -29.68 -22.69 -9.07
N ARG A 353 -30.87 -22.17 -8.88
CA ARG A 353 -31.83 -22.01 -9.98
C ARG A 353 -31.94 -20.50 -10.32
N ILE A 354 -31.51 -20.11 -11.51
CA ILE A 354 -31.76 -18.77 -12.02
C ILE A 354 -33.20 -18.72 -12.52
N THR A 355 -34.03 -17.96 -11.85
CA THR A 355 -35.40 -17.69 -12.31
C THR A 355 -35.33 -16.45 -13.22
N ARG A 356 -35.73 -16.63 -14.51
CA ARG A 356 -35.98 -15.52 -15.39
C ARG A 356 -37.18 -14.76 -14.85
N SER A 357 -37.01 -13.55 -14.34
CA SER A 357 -38.10 -12.58 -14.20
C SER A 357 -37.94 -11.52 -15.28
N ASN A 358 -39.02 -11.15 -15.93
CA ASN A 358 -39.02 -10.10 -16.92
C ASN A 358 -38.40 -8.83 -16.34
N GLY A 359 -37.24 -8.44 -16.89
CA GLY A 359 -36.58 -7.17 -16.61
C GLY A 359 -35.57 -7.10 -15.47
N CYS A 360 -35.33 -8.15 -14.67
CA CYS A 360 -34.31 -8.09 -13.62
C CYS A 360 -33.78 -9.50 -13.30
N ALA A 361 -32.50 -9.73 -13.49
CA ALA A 361 -31.83 -10.87 -12.88
C ALA A 361 -31.64 -10.58 -11.36
N ARG A 362 -32.62 -10.98 -10.54
CA ARG A 362 -32.44 -10.97 -9.10
C ARG A 362 -31.40 -12.04 -8.73
N ALA A 363 -30.45 -11.65 -7.86
CA ALA A 363 -29.51 -12.57 -7.23
C ALA A 363 -30.25 -13.78 -6.67
N ALA A 364 -29.72 -14.97 -6.94
CA ALA A 364 -30.31 -16.25 -6.53
C ALA A 364 -30.50 -16.31 -5.01
N SER A 365 -31.73 -16.57 -4.58
CA SER A 365 -32.02 -16.89 -3.17
C SER A 365 -31.64 -18.33 -2.88
N LEU A 366 -30.96 -18.55 -1.76
CA LEU A 366 -30.76 -19.89 -1.17
C LEU A 366 -32.10 -20.45 -0.70
N SER A 367 -32.56 -21.53 -1.32
CA SER A 367 -33.61 -22.36 -0.71
C SER A 367 -32.94 -23.54 0.01
N SER A 368 -33.23 -23.66 1.29
CA SER A 368 -32.86 -24.74 2.17
C SER A 368 -33.38 -26.09 1.68
#